data_28f74ed1040addc7395b4e55f310bba4
#
_entry.id   28f74ed1040addc7395b4e55f310bba4
#
_cell.length_a   1.000
_cell.length_b   1.000
_cell.length_c   1.000
_cell.angle_alpha   90.00
_cell.angle_beta   90.00
_cell.angle_gamma   90.00
#
_symmetry.space_group_name_H-M   'P 1'
#
loop_
_entity.id
_entity.type
_entity.pdbx_description
1 polymer ?
#
loop_
_entity_poly.entity_id
_entity_poly.type
_entity_poly.pdbx_seq_one_letter_code
_entity_poly.pdbx_strand_id
1 'polypeptide(L)'
;MKRILFILISLYVGILAASAAGIPHLLPWPQKVTWNGKKFQYRGTFVSLTENFCSIGMKQPAGNKIAGNPSNHPALSVKWVEDFPDIPLNRDEAYKLRVTSKGIEIEAITETGVYRAIQTLRQLTEKKGNGIAITGCEIIDWPAFRIRGFMQDVGRTYIPVDELKREIAILARYKINVFHWHLTENQAWRLQSKVFPMLNDSVNTTRQPGKYYTLEEAR
;
A
#
# COMPACT_ATOMS: atom_id res chain seq x y z
N MET A 1 -22.23 -46.78 -14.59
CA MET A 1 -21.08 -46.28 -13.83
C MET A 1 -20.35 -45.12 -14.52
N LYS A 2 -19.92 -45.19 -15.79
CA LYS A 2 -19.20 -44.09 -16.46
C LYS A 2 -19.95 -42.74 -16.50
N ARG A 3 -21.28 -42.74 -16.71
CA ARG A 3 -22.11 -41.52 -16.77
C ARG A 3 -22.25 -40.84 -15.41
N ILE A 4 -22.33 -41.58 -14.29
CA ILE A 4 -22.41 -41.05 -12.93
C ILE A 4 -21.08 -40.42 -12.54
N LEU A 5 -19.95 -41.01 -12.93
CA LEU A 5 -18.63 -40.49 -12.69
C LEU A 5 -18.40 -39.11 -13.38
N PHE A 6 -18.89 -38.98 -14.63
CA PHE A 6 -18.82 -37.73 -15.39
C PHE A 6 -19.64 -36.62 -14.73
N ILE A 7 -20.84 -36.93 -14.21
CA ILE A 7 -21.69 -35.95 -13.52
C ILE A 7 -21.04 -35.51 -12.21
N LEU A 8 -20.43 -36.41 -11.44
CA LEU A 8 -19.73 -36.08 -10.20
C LEU A 8 -18.47 -35.23 -10.45
N ILE A 9 -17.70 -35.53 -11.50
CA ILE A 9 -16.53 -34.73 -11.89
C ILE A 9 -16.94 -33.32 -12.36
N SER A 10 -17.99 -33.23 -13.19
CA SER A 10 -18.48 -31.91 -13.64
C SER A 10 -19.09 -31.08 -12.50
N LEU A 11 -19.75 -31.69 -11.51
CA LEU A 11 -20.24 -31.02 -10.31
C LEU A 11 -19.07 -30.53 -9.43
N TYR A 12 -18.03 -31.33 -9.26
CA TYR A 12 -16.85 -31.00 -8.50
C TYR A 12 -16.04 -29.84 -9.13
N VAL A 13 -15.85 -29.90 -10.46
CA VAL A 13 -15.21 -28.80 -11.22
C VAL A 13 -16.06 -27.52 -11.18
N GLY A 14 -17.38 -27.64 -11.25
CA GLY A 14 -18.30 -26.50 -11.10
C GLY A 14 -18.23 -25.84 -9.71
N ILE A 15 -18.09 -26.64 -8.63
CA ILE A 15 -17.93 -26.13 -7.26
C ILE A 15 -16.57 -25.46 -7.09
N LEU A 16 -15.49 -26.01 -7.66
CA LEU A 16 -14.17 -25.38 -7.65
C LEU A 16 -14.13 -24.08 -8.45
N ALA A 17 -14.79 -24.05 -9.62
CA ALA A 17 -14.88 -22.83 -10.43
C ALA A 17 -15.75 -21.75 -9.77
N ALA A 18 -16.85 -22.13 -9.09
CA ALA A 18 -17.69 -21.19 -8.34
C ALA A 18 -16.97 -20.64 -7.09
N SER A 19 -16.05 -21.40 -6.49
CA SER A 19 -15.23 -20.92 -5.34
C SER A 19 -14.12 -19.95 -5.76
N ALA A 20 -13.64 -20.01 -6.99
CA ALA A 20 -12.54 -19.17 -7.48
C ALA A 20 -13.02 -17.80 -8.01
N ALA A 21 -14.29 -17.67 -8.37
CA ALA A 21 -14.86 -16.44 -8.90
C ALA A 21 -15.23 -15.49 -7.76
N GLY A 22 -14.30 -14.59 -7.38
CA GLY A 22 -14.60 -13.47 -6.49
C GLY A 22 -13.67 -13.23 -5.30
N ILE A 23 -12.58 -14.03 -5.15
CA ILE A 23 -11.57 -13.73 -4.12
C ILE A 23 -10.63 -12.64 -4.66
N PRO A 24 -10.49 -11.50 -3.96
CA PRO A 24 -9.58 -10.45 -4.38
C PRO A 24 -8.13 -10.92 -4.43
N HIS A 25 -7.40 -10.51 -5.48
CA HIS A 25 -5.96 -10.71 -5.56
C HIS A 25 -5.26 -9.62 -4.77
N LEU A 26 -4.73 -9.96 -3.59
CA LEU A 26 -3.98 -9.04 -2.74
C LEU A 26 -2.48 -9.15 -3.02
N LEU A 27 -1.80 -8.02 -3.14
CA LEU A 27 -0.36 -7.93 -3.32
C LEU A 27 0.25 -6.89 -2.36
N PRO A 28 1.21 -7.28 -1.50
CA PRO A 28 1.58 -8.67 -1.21
C PRO A 28 0.43 -9.43 -0.56
N TRP A 29 0.44 -10.76 -0.67
CA TRP A 29 -0.56 -11.59 0.01
C TRP A 29 -0.38 -11.50 1.52
N PRO A 30 -1.48 -11.26 2.29
CA PRO A 30 -1.40 -11.17 3.75
C PRO A 30 -0.95 -12.48 4.41
N GLN A 31 -0.33 -12.38 5.57
CA GLN A 31 0.13 -13.55 6.33
C GLN A 31 -1.01 -14.50 6.71
N LYS A 32 -2.16 -13.94 7.13
CA LYS A 32 -3.37 -14.70 7.42
C LYS A 32 -4.58 -13.98 6.86
N VAL A 33 -5.47 -14.70 6.19
CA VAL A 33 -6.73 -14.18 5.67
C VAL A 33 -7.84 -15.20 5.79
N THR A 34 -9.00 -14.75 6.26
CA THR A 34 -10.25 -15.52 6.30
C THR A 34 -11.34 -14.71 5.65
N TRP A 35 -11.98 -15.28 4.63
CA TRP A 35 -13.09 -14.65 3.92
C TRP A 35 -14.40 -15.00 4.60
N ASN A 36 -15.29 -14.03 4.80
CA ASN A 36 -16.58 -14.25 5.47
C ASN A 36 -17.79 -14.26 4.49
N GLY A 37 -17.53 -14.18 3.18
CA GLY A 37 -18.55 -14.24 2.14
C GLY A 37 -19.49 -13.02 2.06
N LYS A 38 -19.26 -11.98 2.88
CA LYS A 38 -20.07 -10.76 2.93
C LYS A 38 -19.40 -9.63 2.19
N LYS A 39 -20.12 -8.54 1.91
CA LYS A 39 -19.55 -7.29 1.39
C LYS A 39 -20.06 -6.13 2.23
N PHE A 40 -19.14 -5.23 2.59
CA PHE A 40 -19.50 -3.92 3.13
C PHE A 40 -19.82 -2.99 1.96
N GLN A 41 -20.97 -2.30 2.04
CA GLN A 41 -21.37 -1.34 1.01
C GLN A 41 -21.36 0.08 1.60
N TYR A 42 -20.69 0.99 0.90
CA TYR A 42 -20.59 2.38 1.31
C TYR A 42 -21.04 3.31 0.16
N ARG A 43 -21.93 4.27 0.48
CA ARG A 43 -22.46 5.23 -0.48
C ARG A 43 -21.55 6.45 -0.68
N GLY A 44 -20.26 6.22 -0.83
CA GLY A 44 -19.24 7.25 -1.02
C GLY A 44 -18.04 6.70 -1.77
N THR A 45 -16.98 7.49 -1.83
CA THR A 45 -15.71 7.09 -2.44
C THR A 45 -14.78 6.46 -1.41
N PHE A 46 -13.77 5.74 -1.88
CA PHE A 46 -12.71 5.24 -0.99
C PHE A 46 -12.00 6.40 -0.28
N VAL A 47 -11.78 7.51 -0.97
CA VAL A 47 -11.16 8.71 -0.39
C VAL A 47 -12.01 9.25 0.76
N SER A 48 -13.32 9.45 0.58
CA SER A 48 -14.21 9.94 1.65
C SER A 48 -14.32 8.97 2.83
N LEU A 49 -14.16 7.67 2.60
CA LEU A 49 -14.11 6.67 3.68
C LEU A 49 -12.80 6.75 4.49
N THR A 50 -11.70 7.13 3.85
CA THR A 50 -10.34 7.06 4.43
C THR A 50 -9.67 8.43 4.61
N GLU A 51 -10.36 9.54 4.33
CA GLU A 51 -9.78 10.89 4.34
C GLU A 51 -9.11 11.25 5.68
N ASN A 52 -9.72 10.88 6.79
CA ASN A 52 -9.19 11.12 8.13
C ASN A 52 -7.91 10.32 8.44
N PHE A 53 -7.60 9.31 7.64
CA PHE A 53 -6.47 8.41 7.82
C PHE A 53 -5.37 8.61 6.78
N CYS A 54 -5.66 9.26 5.65
CA CYS A 54 -4.67 9.49 4.59
C CYS A 54 -3.57 10.49 4.98
N SER A 55 -3.85 11.41 5.91
CA SER A 55 -2.87 12.37 6.43
C SER A 55 -1.93 11.77 7.47
N ILE A 56 -2.25 10.62 8.03
CA ILE A 56 -1.50 9.97 9.10
C ILE A 56 -0.11 9.53 8.61
N GLY A 57 -0.01 8.93 7.42
CA GLY A 57 1.25 8.39 6.90
C GLY A 57 2.26 9.42 6.37
N MET A 58 1.89 10.71 6.27
CA MET A 58 2.76 11.73 5.66
C MET A 58 3.49 12.63 6.67
N LYS A 59 3.20 12.55 7.96
CA LYS A 59 3.64 13.57 8.94
C LYS A 59 4.66 13.14 9.98
N GLN A 60 5.03 11.85 10.09
CA GLN A 60 5.95 11.45 11.17
C GLN A 60 6.99 10.41 10.75
N PRO A 61 8.25 10.54 11.22
CA PRO A 61 9.21 9.46 11.23
C PRO A 61 8.74 8.36 12.21
N ALA A 62 9.05 7.10 11.86
CA ALA A 62 8.72 5.93 12.65
C ALA A 62 9.06 6.13 14.15
N GLY A 63 8.08 5.97 15.03
CA GLY A 63 8.34 5.89 16.46
C GLY A 63 7.47 6.72 17.40
N ASN A 64 6.63 7.65 16.92
CA ASN A 64 5.80 8.45 17.82
C ASN A 64 4.37 7.91 17.90
N LYS A 65 3.95 7.52 19.11
CA LYS A 65 2.55 7.24 19.44
C LYS A 65 1.75 8.54 19.29
N ILE A 66 0.66 8.52 18.53
CA ILE A 66 -0.25 9.67 18.48
C ILE A 66 -1.00 9.75 19.79
N ALA A 67 -0.86 10.90 20.46
CA ALA A 67 -1.82 11.36 21.44
C ALA A 67 -2.96 12.07 20.69
N GLY A 68 -3.98 11.33 20.32
CA GLY A 68 -5.17 11.88 19.66
C GLY A 68 -5.98 10.74 19.03
N ASN A 69 -7.25 10.67 19.39
CA ASN A 69 -8.18 9.72 18.81
C ASN A 69 -8.44 10.16 17.36
N PRO A 70 -7.99 9.42 16.31
CA PRO A 70 -8.39 9.78 14.95
C PRO A 70 -9.92 9.73 14.91
N SER A 71 -10.52 10.76 14.36
CA SER A 71 -11.96 10.90 14.25
C SER A 71 -12.55 9.63 13.65
N ASN A 72 -13.31 8.87 14.44
CA ASN A 72 -14.00 7.68 14.00
C ASN A 72 -14.96 8.06 12.87
N HIS A 73 -14.69 7.57 11.66
CA HIS A 73 -15.70 7.57 10.61
C HIS A 73 -16.75 6.51 11.02
N PRO A 74 -18.05 6.77 10.90
CA PRO A 74 -19.10 5.81 11.32
C PRO A 74 -18.95 4.41 10.72
N ALA A 75 -18.28 4.31 9.58
CA ALA A 75 -18.09 3.07 8.82
C ALA A 75 -16.68 2.45 8.96
N LEU A 76 -15.69 3.20 9.47
CA LEU A 76 -14.30 2.78 9.63
C LEU A 76 -13.77 3.27 10.98
N SER A 77 -13.39 2.35 11.84
CA SER A 77 -12.79 2.64 13.15
C SER A 77 -11.36 2.11 13.24
N VAL A 78 -10.52 2.80 14.01
CA VAL A 78 -9.18 2.36 14.36
C VAL A 78 -9.10 2.15 15.86
N LYS A 79 -8.65 0.97 16.26
CA LYS A 79 -8.38 0.60 17.64
C LYS A 79 -6.86 0.49 17.83
N TRP A 80 -6.33 1.34 18.69
CA TRP A 80 -4.92 1.30 19.06
C TRP A 80 -4.69 0.21 20.08
N VAL A 81 -3.68 -0.63 19.85
CA VAL A 81 -3.26 -1.69 20.76
C VAL A 81 -1.80 -1.48 21.17
N GLU A 82 -1.43 -1.99 22.33
CA GLU A 82 -0.05 -1.83 22.84
C GLU A 82 0.91 -2.80 22.17
N ASP A 83 0.47 -4.03 21.87
CA ASP A 83 1.27 -5.09 21.25
C ASP A 83 0.39 -6.10 20.49
N PHE A 84 1.05 -6.90 19.65
CA PHE A 84 0.51 -8.09 19.00
C PHE A 84 1.34 -9.31 19.39
N PRO A 85 1.07 -9.98 20.53
CA PRO A 85 1.88 -11.10 21.02
C PRO A 85 2.00 -12.25 20.01
N ASP A 86 0.95 -12.47 19.20
CA ASP A 86 0.88 -13.55 18.21
C ASP A 86 1.64 -13.24 16.90
N ILE A 87 2.22 -12.04 16.78
CA ILE A 87 2.98 -11.61 15.60
C ILE A 87 4.47 -11.67 15.93
N PRO A 88 5.26 -12.46 15.16
CA PRO A 88 6.63 -12.76 15.54
C PRO A 88 7.62 -11.60 15.31
N LEU A 89 7.36 -10.71 14.33
CA LEU A 89 8.32 -9.68 13.92
C LEU A 89 7.62 -8.47 13.28
N ASN A 90 8.35 -7.33 13.18
CA ASN A 90 7.91 -6.08 12.51
C ASN A 90 6.50 -5.63 12.95
N ARG A 91 6.22 -5.72 14.24
CA ARG A 91 4.91 -5.46 14.85
C ARG A 91 4.47 -4.01 14.68
N ASP A 92 5.41 -3.10 14.54
CA ASP A 92 5.20 -1.67 14.28
C ASP A 92 4.50 -1.39 12.94
N GLU A 93 4.68 -2.26 11.94
CA GLU A 93 3.95 -2.21 10.66
C GLU A 93 2.76 -3.19 10.60
N ALA A 94 2.53 -3.97 11.66
CA ALA A 94 1.47 -4.97 11.68
C ALA A 94 0.09 -4.36 11.88
N TYR A 95 -0.93 -5.08 11.41
CA TYR A 95 -2.33 -4.70 11.60
C TYR A 95 -3.24 -5.94 11.62
N LYS A 96 -4.41 -5.79 12.26
CA LYS A 96 -5.57 -6.65 12.05
C LYS A 96 -6.65 -5.81 11.35
N LEU A 97 -7.24 -6.35 10.30
CA LEU A 97 -8.30 -5.71 9.52
C LEU A 97 -9.52 -6.63 9.52
N ARG A 98 -10.65 -6.12 10.01
CA ARG A 98 -11.93 -6.80 9.97
C ARG A 98 -12.90 -6.01 9.12
N VAL A 99 -13.43 -6.64 8.07
CA VAL A 99 -14.48 -6.08 7.21
C VAL A 99 -15.74 -6.93 7.36
N THR A 100 -16.82 -6.33 7.82
CA THR A 100 -18.13 -6.97 7.98
C THR A 100 -19.17 -6.22 7.15
N SER A 101 -20.40 -6.72 7.07
CA SER A 101 -21.50 -5.97 6.44
C SER A 101 -21.90 -4.69 7.19
N LYS A 102 -21.46 -4.53 8.45
CA LYS A 102 -21.81 -3.40 9.33
C LYS A 102 -20.76 -2.31 9.37
N GLY A 103 -19.49 -2.63 9.06
CA GLY A 103 -18.39 -1.69 9.16
C GLY A 103 -17.02 -2.35 9.05
N ILE A 104 -16.01 -1.51 9.19
CA ILE A 104 -14.61 -1.84 9.07
C ILE A 104 -13.90 -1.45 10.37
N GLU A 105 -13.08 -2.36 10.88
CA GLU A 105 -12.25 -2.13 12.06
C GLU A 105 -10.79 -2.45 11.72
N ILE A 106 -9.90 -1.56 12.11
CA ILE A 106 -8.44 -1.74 12.02
C ILE A 106 -7.88 -1.72 13.44
N GLU A 107 -7.10 -2.74 13.82
CA GLU A 107 -6.26 -2.71 15.02
C GLU A 107 -4.81 -2.52 14.57
N ALA A 108 -4.08 -1.62 15.22
CA ALA A 108 -2.67 -1.35 14.94
C ALA A 108 -1.95 -0.78 16.17
N ILE A 109 -0.62 -0.97 16.21
CA ILE A 109 0.25 -0.37 17.25
C ILE A 109 0.64 1.05 16.84
N THR A 110 0.87 1.27 15.53
CA THR A 110 1.38 2.52 14.98
C THR A 110 0.55 3.01 13.80
N GLU A 111 0.75 4.27 13.45
CA GLU A 111 0.19 4.86 12.22
C GLU A 111 0.61 4.11 10.96
N THR A 112 1.84 3.59 10.94
CA THR A 112 2.35 2.80 9.81
C THR A 112 1.51 1.54 9.63
N GLY A 113 1.15 0.84 10.73
CA GLY A 113 0.24 -0.31 10.67
C GLY A 113 -1.13 0.05 10.09
N VAL A 114 -1.71 1.18 10.52
CA VAL A 114 -2.98 1.71 9.94
C VAL A 114 -2.81 1.98 8.46
N TYR A 115 -1.73 2.66 8.07
CA TYR A 115 -1.44 2.94 6.66
C TYR A 115 -1.36 1.67 5.81
N ARG A 116 -0.69 0.60 6.31
CA ARG A 116 -0.62 -0.70 5.64
C ARG A 116 -2.00 -1.35 5.50
N ALA A 117 -2.82 -1.28 6.54
CA ALA A 117 -4.20 -1.75 6.50
C ALA A 117 -5.04 -1.02 5.43
N ILE A 118 -4.90 0.30 5.32
CA ILE A 118 -5.57 1.12 4.31
C ILE A 118 -5.15 0.71 2.88
N GLN A 119 -3.87 0.38 2.64
CA GLN A 119 -3.44 -0.11 1.33
C GLN A 119 -4.08 -1.46 0.98
N THR A 120 -4.24 -2.35 1.96
CA THR A 120 -4.95 -3.62 1.78
C THR A 120 -6.44 -3.39 1.56
N LEU A 121 -7.07 -2.51 2.34
CA LEU A 121 -8.48 -2.14 2.21
C LEU A 121 -8.77 -1.59 0.81
N ARG A 122 -7.86 -0.80 0.25
CA ARG A 122 -7.95 -0.28 -1.13
C ARG A 122 -8.03 -1.40 -2.17
N GLN A 123 -7.23 -2.46 -2.01
CA GLN A 123 -7.23 -3.61 -2.92
C GLN A 123 -8.48 -4.50 -2.78
N LEU A 124 -9.13 -4.47 -1.60
CA LEU A 124 -10.41 -5.16 -1.35
C LEU A 124 -11.61 -4.41 -1.91
N THR A 125 -11.41 -3.17 -2.37
CA THR A 125 -12.49 -2.24 -2.75
C THR A 125 -12.76 -2.32 -4.24
N GLU A 126 -14.03 -2.48 -4.60
CA GLU A 126 -14.54 -2.41 -5.95
C GLU A 126 -15.58 -1.29 -6.09
N LYS A 127 -15.65 -0.64 -7.26
CA LYS A 127 -16.68 0.34 -7.56
C LYS A 127 -18.03 -0.38 -7.75
N LYS A 128 -19.09 0.13 -7.13
CA LYS A 128 -20.43 -0.42 -7.24
C LYS A 128 -21.49 0.69 -7.33
N GLY A 129 -22.00 0.91 -8.53
CA GLY A 129 -22.92 2.00 -8.79
C GLY A 129 -22.33 3.36 -8.40
N ASN A 130 -23.04 4.12 -7.56
CA ASN A 130 -22.59 5.42 -7.05
C ASN A 130 -21.76 5.33 -5.75
N GLY A 131 -21.33 4.14 -5.37
CA GLY A 131 -20.54 3.91 -4.18
C GLY A 131 -19.46 2.86 -4.39
N ILE A 132 -19.06 2.23 -3.29
CA ILE A 132 -18.08 1.16 -3.26
C ILE A 132 -18.59 -0.07 -2.50
N ALA A 133 -18.08 -1.23 -2.87
CA ALA A 133 -18.24 -2.46 -2.13
C ALA A 133 -16.87 -2.99 -1.73
N ILE A 134 -16.74 -3.47 -0.50
CA ILE A 134 -15.48 -3.97 0.06
C ILE A 134 -15.71 -5.42 0.48
N THR A 135 -14.86 -6.31 0.03
CA THR A 135 -14.98 -7.74 0.32
C THR A 135 -14.75 -8.00 1.81
N GLY A 136 -15.67 -8.72 2.41
CA GLY A 136 -15.68 -9.05 3.83
C GLY A 136 -14.64 -10.11 4.19
N CYS A 137 -13.81 -9.79 5.19
CA CYS A 137 -12.69 -10.62 5.60
C CYS A 137 -12.23 -10.32 7.03
N GLU A 138 -11.40 -11.20 7.55
CA GLU A 138 -10.50 -10.96 8.68
C GLU A 138 -9.08 -11.21 8.20
N ILE A 139 -8.22 -10.20 8.32
CA ILE A 139 -6.82 -10.22 7.90
C ILE A 139 -5.95 -9.92 9.12
N ILE A 140 -4.89 -10.71 9.30
CA ILE A 140 -3.78 -10.41 10.20
C ILE A 140 -2.54 -10.39 9.33
N ASP A 141 -1.85 -9.24 9.29
CA ASP A 141 -0.73 -9.07 8.40
C ASP A 141 0.42 -8.30 9.05
N TRP A 142 1.63 -8.68 8.67
CA TRP A 142 2.88 -8.03 9.04
C TRP A 142 3.91 -8.29 7.96
N PRO A 143 4.86 -7.38 7.74
CA PRO A 143 5.89 -7.61 6.73
C PRO A 143 6.88 -8.68 7.17
N ALA A 144 7.19 -9.63 6.27
CA ALA A 144 8.22 -10.63 6.49
C ALA A 144 9.64 -10.00 6.52
N PHE A 145 9.82 -8.88 5.81
CA PHE A 145 11.08 -8.14 5.74
C PHE A 145 10.88 -6.71 6.22
N ARG A 146 11.78 -6.23 7.09
CA ARG A 146 11.78 -4.85 7.58
C ARG A 146 12.06 -3.84 6.47
N ILE A 147 12.96 -4.15 5.55
CA ILE A 147 13.31 -3.32 4.41
C ILE A 147 12.72 -3.94 3.15
N ARG A 148 11.90 -3.17 2.45
CA ARG A 148 11.29 -3.53 1.17
C ARG A 148 11.55 -2.38 0.21
N GLY A 149 12.72 -2.47 -0.46
CA GLY A 149 13.27 -1.37 -1.26
C GLY A 149 12.97 -1.50 -2.75
N PHE A 150 12.91 -0.35 -3.39
CA PHE A 150 12.95 -0.20 -4.84
C PHE A 150 13.98 0.87 -5.18
N MET A 151 14.85 0.60 -6.15
CA MET A 151 15.86 1.56 -6.61
C MET A 151 15.50 2.08 -8.00
N GLN A 152 15.45 3.40 -8.12
CA GLN A 152 15.27 4.11 -9.38
C GLN A 152 16.55 4.85 -9.75
N ASP A 153 17.18 4.44 -10.83
CA ASP A 153 18.38 5.08 -11.35
C ASP A 153 18.01 6.25 -12.27
N VAL A 154 18.14 7.45 -11.76
CA VAL A 154 17.94 8.69 -12.51
C VAL A 154 19.26 9.32 -12.98
N GLY A 155 20.39 8.83 -12.49
CA GLY A 155 21.71 9.20 -12.98
C GLY A 155 21.86 8.90 -14.46
N ARG A 156 21.53 7.66 -14.85
CA ARG A 156 21.56 7.21 -16.26
C ARG A 156 20.42 7.77 -17.11
N THR A 157 19.23 7.91 -16.52
CA THR A 157 18.06 8.43 -17.26
C THR A 157 17.22 9.31 -16.36
N TYR A 158 17.19 10.61 -16.64
CA TYR A 158 16.36 11.56 -15.87
C TYR A 158 14.87 11.21 -15.99
N ILE A 159 14.20 11.20 -14.86
CA ILE A 159 12.75 11.00 -14.74
C ILE A 159 12.15 12.27 -14.13
N PRO A 160 11.11 12.87 -14.71
CA PRO A 160 10.44 14.04 -14.13
C PRO A 160 9.88 13.76 -12.74
N VAL A 161 9.88 14.78 -11.88
CA VAL A 161 9.43 14.67 -10.47
C VAL A 161 8.01 14.11 -10.37
N ASP A 162 7.10 14.52 -11.24
CA ASP A 162 5.72 14.03 -11.21
C ASP A 162 5.60 12.54 -11.55
N GLU A 163 6.50 12.03 -12.39
CA GLU A 163 6.61 10.58 -12.65
C GLU A 163 7.12 9.83 -11.41
N LEU A 164 8.18 10.36 -10.76
CA LEU A 164 8.71 9.78 -9.52
C LEU A 164 7.66 9.76 -8.41
N LYS A 165 6.89 10.84 -8.25
CA LYS A 165 5.78 10.89 -7.27
C LYS A 165 4.71 9.84 -7.58
N ARG A 166 4.37 9.63 -8.86
CA ARG A 166 3.45 8.56 -9.28
C ARG A 166 4.00 7.18 -8.97
N GLU A 167 5.28 6.96 -9.26
CA GLU A 167 5.97 5.70 -8.97
C GLU A 167 5.96 5.41 -7.46
N ILE A 168 6.37 6.37 -6.62
CA ILE A 168 6.34 6.24 -5.16
C ILE A 168 4.91 5.91 -4.67
N ALA A 169 3.89 6.57 -5.21
CA ALA A 169 2.50 6.28 -4.85
C ALA A 169 2.06 4.86 -5.24
N ILE A 170 2.56 4.33 -6.36
CA ILE A 170 2.32 2.93 -6.77
C ILE A 170 3.05 1.98 -5.83
N LEU A 171 4.34 2.20 -5.58
CA LEU A 171 5.16 1.39 -4.68
C LEU A 171 4.56 1.29 -3.27
N ALA A 172 4.04 2.41 -2.76
CA ALA A 172 3.37 2.48 -1.47
C ALA A 172 2.14 1.57 -1.39
N ARG A 173 1.37 1.42 -2.48
CA ARG A 173 0.21 0.50 -2.56
C ARG A 173 0.62 -0.96 -2.35
N TYR A 174 1.84 -1.31 -2.75
CA TYR A 174 2.44 -2.64 -2.59
C TYR A 174 3.29 -2.75 -1.31
N LYS A 175 3.15 -1.80 -0.39
CA LYS A 175 3.80 -1.78 0.93
C LYS A 175 5.33 -1.70 0.88
N ILE A 176 5.91 -1.24 -0.24
CA ILE A 176 7.32 -0.84 -0.32
C ILE A 176 7.55 0.31 0.65
N ASN A 177 8.66 0.31 1.39
CA ASN A 177 8.94 1.30 2.42
C ASN A 177 10.28 2.03 2.26
N VAL A 178 11.07 1.65 1.28
CA VAL A 178 12.34 2.31 0.95
C VAL A 178 12.38 2.61 -0.54
N PHE A 179 12.51 3.88 -0.88
CA PHE A 179 12.78 4.32 -2.24
C PHE A 179 14.24 4.76 -2.32
N HIS A 180 15.07 3.98 -3.01
CA HIS A 180 16.47 4.32 -3.27
C HIS A 180 16.54 5.18 -4.53
N TRP A 181 16.58 6.47 -4.35
CA TRP A 181 16.72 7.43 -5.44
C TRP A 181 18.22 7.55 -5.80
N HIS A 182 18.63 6.83 -6.84
CA HIS A 182 20.02 6.81 -7.30
C HIS A 182 20.27 8.03 -8.21
N LEU A 183 20.84 9.07 -7.64
CA LEU A 183 20.94 10.41 -8.22
C LEU A 183 22.20 10.66 -9.05
N THR A 184 23.23 9.82 -8.92
CA THR A 184 24.56 10.13 -9.42
C THR A 184 25.19 8.95 -10.12
N GLU A 185 25.66 9.18 -11.33
CA GLU A 185 26.42 8.23 -12.14
C GLU A 185 27.46 9.00 -12.98
N ASN A 186 28.35 8.27 -13.67
CA ASN A 186 29.34 8.88 -14.56
C ASN A 186 28.70 9.69 -15.71
N GLN A 187 27.44 9.44 -16.06
CA GLN A 187 26.70 10.16 -17.08
C GLN A 187 26.13 11.49 -16.59
N ALA A 188 25.81 11.61 -15.30
CA ALA A 188 25.22 12.82 -14.75
C ALA A 188 25.19 12.83 -13.22
N TRP A 189 25.27 14.04 -12.67
CA TRP A 189 24.92 14.37 -11.30
C TRP A 189 23.53 15.02 -11.29
N ARG A 190 22.52 14.36 -10.75
CA ARG A 190 21.12 14.79 -10.87
C ARG A 190 20.58 15.62 -9.71
N LEU A 191 21.34 15.85 -8.66
CA LEU A 191 20.91 16.71 -7.55
C LEU A 191 21.59 18.07 -7.65
N GLN A 192 20.83 19.15 -7.49
CA GLN A 192 21.38 20.52 -7.47
C GLN A 192 22.48 20.63 -6.39
N SER A 193 23.64 21.14 -6.79
CA SER A 193 24.73 21.47 -5.87
C SER A 193 24.99 22.98 -5.88
N LYS A 194 24.82 23.63 -4.71
CA LYS A 194 25.16 25.05 -4.53
C LYS A 194 26.66 25.25 -4.27
N VAL A 195 27.32 24.22 -3.73
CA VAL A 195 28.76 24.28 -3.41
C VAL A 195 29.61 23.98 -4.66
N PHE A 196 29.16 23.05 -5.47
CA PHE A 196 29.83 22.66 -6.71
C PHE A 196 28.88 22.76 -7.90
N PRO A 197 28.53 24.00 -8.35
CA PRO A 197 27.55 24.18 -9.41
C PRO A 197 27.94 23.53 -10.74
N MET A 198 29.22 23.35 -10.99
CA MET A 198 29.75 22.65 -12.17
C MET A 198 29.22 21.21 -12.30
N LEU A 199 28.80 20.55 -11.22
CA LEU A 199 28.20 19.22 -11.27
C LEU A 199 26.87 19.21 -12.02
N ASN A 200 26.18 20.34 -12.08
CA ASN A 200 24.91 20.49 -12.79
C ASN A 200 25.07 21.15 -14.16
N ASP A 201 26.29 21.50 -14.56
CA ASP A 201 26.55 22.09 -15.87
C ASP A 201 26.28 21.04 -16.97
N SER A 202 25.68 21.50 -18.04
CA SER A 202 25.35 20.67 -19.20
C SER A 202 26.59 20.06 -19.86
N VAL A 203 27.76 20.73 -19.79
CA VAL A 203 29.01 20.22 -20.36
C VAL A 203 29.55 19.00 -19.60
N ASN A 204 29.20 18.87 -18.31
CA ASN A 204 29.61 17.76 -17.45
C ASN A 204 28.59 16.61 -17.42
N THR A 205 27.53 16.72 -18.21
CA THR A 205 26.46 15.74 -18.28
C THR A 205 26.41 15.13 -19.68
N THR A 206 26.80 13.87 -19.81
CA THR A 206 26.85 13.19 -21.12
C THR A 206 25.51 12.65 -21.57
N ARG A 207 24.54 12.51 -20.66
CA ARG A 207 23.19 12.02 -20.98
C ARG A 207 22.12 12.97 -20.46
N GLN A 208 21.22 13.43 -21.33
CA GLN A 208 20.19 14.42 -21.01
C GLN A 208 20.79 15.67 -20.33
N PRO A 209 21.64 16.45 -21.01
CA PRO A 209 22.30 17.63 -20.45
C PRO A 209 21.31 18.63 -19.84
N GLY A 210 21.72 19.28 -18.75
CA GLY A 210 20.90 20.29 -18.06
C GLY A 210 19.69 19.75 -17.29
N LYS A 211 19.48 18.41 -17.22
CA LYS A 211 18.43 17.80 -16.43
C LYS A 211 18.96 17.41 -15.06
N TYR A 212 18.45 18.02 -14.01
CA TYR A 212 18.71 17.70 -12.60
C TYR A 212 17.52 18.12 -11.75
N TYR A 213 17.46 17.65 -10.53
CA TYR A 213 16.45 18.02 -9.53
C TYR A 213 16.98 19.17 -8.68
N THR A 214 16.16 20.18 -8.46
CA THR A 214 16.45 21.25 -7.52
C THR A 214 16.40 20.73 -6.09
N LEU A 215 17.02 21.45 -5.15
CA LEU A 215 16.93 21.11 -3.72
C LEU A 215 15.49 21.25 -3.19
N GLU A 216 14.67 22.08 -3.83
CA GLU A 216 13.25 22.22 -3.49
C GLU A 216 12.45 21.01 -3.95
N GLU A 217 12.68 20.51 -5.15
CA GLU A 217 12.04 19.30 -5.69
C GLU A 217 12.44 18.03 -4.91
N ALA A 218 13.64 18.03 -4.33
CA ALA A 218 14.16 16.89 -3.57
C ALA A 218 13.70 16.86 -2.09
N ARG A 219 13.00 17.87 -1.61
CA ARG A 219 12.43 17.96 -0.24
C ARG A 219 11.00 17.48 -0.15
#